data_cb0e3a5564ec9cc2c0d61f99a200cd1c
#
_entry.id   cb0e3a5564ec9cc2c0d61f99a200cd1c
#
_cell.length_a   1.000
_cell.length_b   1.000
_cell.length_c   1.000
_cell.angle_alpha   90.00
_cell.angle_beta   90.00
_cell.angle_gamma   90.00
#
_symmetry.space_group_name_H-M   'P 1'
#
loop_
_entity.id
_entity.type
_entity.pdbx_description
1 polymer ?
#
loop_
_entity_poly.entity_id
_entity_poly.type
_entity_poly.pdbx_seq_one_letter_code
_entity_poly.pdbx_strand_id
1 'polypeptide(L)'
;MELGKQIKMHRLETKLSQEDLADRVYVSRQTISNWENDKSYPDVNSLVLLSAIFQISLDKLIKGDIDAMKEVIEKQEIEKMNHYGKIYTVMLIVTVVSVVALFMCL
;
A
#
# COMPACT_ATOMS: atom_id res chain seq x y z
N MET A 1 -4.42 -3.58 -8.85
CA MET A 1 -4.27 -2.40 -7.98
C MET A 1 -5.53 -1.56 -8.04
N GLU A 2 -5.85 -0.90 -6.98
CA GLU A 2 -7.08 -0.10 -6.87
C GLU A 2 -7.07 1.14 -7.76
N LEU A 3 -5.89 1.73 -8.02
CA LEU A 3 -5.78 2.95 -8.81
C LEU A 3 -6.31 2.77 -10.24
N GLY A 4 -6.02 1.66 -10.90
CA GLY A 4 -6.51 1.41 -12.26
C GLY A 4 -8.03 1.46 -12.35
N LYS A 5 -8.70 0.85 -11.37
CA LYS A 5 -10.16 0.89 -11.26
C LYS A 5 -10.68 2.32 -11.01
N GLN A 6 -9.99 3.07 -10.16
CA GLN A 6 -10.36 4.46 -9.87
C GLN A 6 -10.22 5.34 -11.10
N ILE A 7 -9.14 5.21 -11.86
CA ILE A 7 -8.94 5.95 -13.10
C ILE A 7 -10.08 5.66 -14.08
N LYS A 8 -10.39 4.40 -14.30
CA LYS A 8 -11.46 4.00 -15.21
C LYS A 8 -12.83 4.52 -14.76
N MET A 9 -13.14 4.38 -13.47
CA MET A 9 -14.40 4.82 -12.90
C MET A 9 -14.57 6.34 -13.07
N HIS A 10 -13.60 7.13 -12.68
CA HIS A 10 -13.67 8.60 -12.80
C HIS A 10 -13.67 9.04 -14.25
N ARG A 11 -12.93 8.35 -15.13
CA ARG A 11 -12.96 8.62 -16.56
C ARG A 11 -14.39 8.46 -17.13
N LEU A 12 -15.05 7.38 -16.80
CA LEU A 12 -16.42 7.09 -17.25
C LEU A 12 -17.43 8.10 -16.66
N GLU A 13 -17.29 8.46 -15.41
CA GLU A 13 -18.12 9.46 -14.75
C GLU A 13 -18.00 10.84 -15.41
N THR A 14 -16.81 11.21 -15.86
CA THR A 14 -16.54 12.47 -16.56
C THR A 14 -16.84 12.36 -18.06
N LYS A 15 -17.33 11.23 -18.54
CA LYS A 15 -17.68 10.98 -19.94
C LYS A 15 -16.52 11.16 -20.92
N LEU A 16 -15.30 10.86 -20.48
CA LEU A 16 -14.11 10.91 -21.32
C LEU A 16 -13.80 9.53 -21.90
N SER A 17 -13.38 9.51 -23.18
CA SER A 17 -12.76 8.31 -23.76
C SER A 17 -11.34 8.13 -23.23
N GLN A 18 -10.75 6.96 -23.44
CA GLN A 18 -9.32 6.78 -23.12
C GLN A 18 -8.44 7.75 -23.87
N GLU A 19 -8.76 8.01 -25.14
CA GLU A 19 -8.03 8.96 -25.98
C GLU A 19 -8.17 10.40 -25.48
N ASP A 20 -9.37 10.81 -25.07
CA ASP A 20 -9.60 12.13 -24.51
C ASP A 20 -8.80 12.34 -23.22
N LEU A 21 -8.80 11.36 -22.34
CA LEU A 21 -8.02 11.42 -21.11
C LEU A 21 -6.53 11.45 -21.40
N ALA A 22 -6.07 10.63 -22.35
CA ALA A 22 -4.67 10.60 -22.77
C ALA A 22 -4.19 11.97 -23.24
N ASP A 23 -4.99 12.65 -24.07
CA ASP A 23 -4.68 14.00 -24.56
C ASP A 23 -4.54 15.01 -23.41
N ARG A 24 -5.39 14.91 -22.40
CA ARG A 24 -5.36 15.82 -21.23
C ARG A 24 -4.20 15.59 -20.29
N VAL A 25 -3.70 14.35 -20.24
CA VAL A 25 -2.60 13.96 -19.36
C VAL A 25 -1.26 13.92 -20.11
N TYR A 26 -1.27 14.21 -21.39
CA TYR A 26 -0.09 14.26 -22.27
C TYR A 26 0.60 12.89 -22.39
N VAL A 27 -0.17 11.82 -22.49
CA VAL A 27 0.31 10.45 -22.68
C VAL A 27 -0.42 9.80 -23.87
N SER A 28 0.02 8.62 -24.27
CA SER A 28 -0.67 7.87 -25.31
C SER A 28 -1.92 7.17 -24.75
N ARG A 29 -2.88 6.87 -25.64
CA ARG A 29 -4.03 6.03 -25.29
C ARG A 29 -3.61 4.69 -24.69
N GLN A 30 -2.56 4.08 -25.24
CA GLN A 30 -2.04 2.81 -24.73
C GLN A 30 -1.59 2.94 -23.27
N THR A 31 -1.00 4.06 -22.91
CA THR A 31 -0.59 4.33 -21.52
C THR A 31 -1.81 4.36 -20.59
N ILE A 32 -2.89 5.02 -20.97
CA ILE A 32 -4.14 5.03 -20.20
C ILE A 32 -4.68 3.60 -20.02
N SER A 33 -4.73 2.84 -21.11
CA SER A 33 -5.15 1.43 -21.08
C SER A 33 -4.29 0.60 -20.12
N ASN A 34 -2.98 0.79 -20.14
CA ASN A 34 -2.05 0.09 -19.25
C ASN A 34 -2.33 0.44 -17.78
N TRP A 35 -2.58 1.70 -17.46
CA TRP A 35 -2.93 2.12 -16.09
C TRP A 35 -4.25 1.49 -15.63
N GLU A 36 -5.29 1.51 -16.47
CA GLU A 36 -6.61 0.95 -16.14
C GLU A 36 -6.58 -0.58 -15.99
N ASN A 37 -5.65 -1.26 -16.65
CA ASN A 37 -5.48 -2.71 -16.59
C ASN A 37 -4.35 -3.17 -15.66
N ASP A 38 -3.83 -2.29 -14.84
CA ASP A 38 -2.77 -2.57 -13.85
C ASP A 38 -1.44 -3.07 -14.46
N LYS A 39 -1.19 -2.77 -15.73
CA LYS A 39 0.06 -3.12 -16.40
C LYS A 39 1.19 -2.14 -16.10
N SER A 40 0.87 -0.91 -15.77
CA SER A 40 1.81 0.12 -15.36
C SER A 40 1.13 1.10 -14.40
N TYR A 41 1.93 1.90 -13.72
CA TYR A 41 1.47 2.87 -12.73
C TYR A 41 1.83 4.29 -13.21
N PRO A 42 0.93 5.28 -13.05
CA PRO A 42 1.23 6.66 -13.40
C PRO A 42 2.37 7.24 -12.56
N ASP A 43 3.19 8.11 -13.16
CA ASP A 43 4.16 8.89 -12.40
C ASP A 43 3.47 9.99 -11.58
N VAL A 44 4.24 10.69 -10.73
CA VAL A 44 3.70 11.72 -9.84
C VAL A 44 3.02 12.85 -10.63
N ASN A 45 3.64 13.30 -11.71
CA ASN A 45 3.07 14.36 -12.55
C ASN A 45 1.73 13.94 -13.16
N SER A 46 1.64 12.73 -13.66
CA SER A 46 0.40 12.18 -14.22
C SER A 46 -0.68 12.04 -13.15
N LEU A 47 -0.33 11.61 -11.94
CA LEU A 47 -1.26 11.52 -10.81
C LEU A 47 -1.83 12.87 -10.43
N VAL A 48 -1.01 13.91 -10.39
CA VAL A 48 -1.45 15.29 -10.11
C VAL A 48 -2.42 15.78 -11.19
N LEU A 49 -2.11 15.54 -12.46
CA LEU A 49 -2.99 15.88 -13.57
C LEU A 49 -4.33 15.14 -13.49
N LEU A 50 -4.30 13.85 -13.21
CA LEU A 50 -5.52 13.05 -13.05
C LEU A 50 -6.38 13.57 -11.89
N SER A 51 -5.78 13.91 -10.76
CA SER A 51 -6.53 14.47 -9.62
C SER A 51 -7.19 15.79 -9.98
N ALA A 52 -6.52 16.64 -10.74
CA ALA A 52 -7.07 17.92 -11.22
C ALA A 52 -8.22 17.72 -12.22
N ILE A 53 -8.05 16.80 -13.17
CA ILE A 53 -9.07 16.51 -14.20
C ILE A 53 -10.34 15.93 -13.56
N PHE A 54 -10.18 15.00 -12.63
CA PHE A 54 -11.30 14.36 -11.93
C PHE A 54 -11.84 15.20 -10.77
N GLN A 55 -11.19 16.30 -10.42
CA GLN A 55 -11.58 17.20 -9.32
C GLN A 55 -11.68 16.44 -7.97
N ILE A 56 -10.75 15.54 -7.73
CA ILE A 56 -10.61 14.81 -6.48
C ILE A 56 -9.22 15.01 -5.92
N SER A 57 -9.06 14.83 -4.61
CA SER A 57 -7.74 14.91 -4.00
C SER A 57 -6.85 13.74 -4.45
N LEU A 58 -5.55 13.99 -4.49
CA LEU A 58 -4.58 12.94 -4.80
C LEU A 58 -4.69 11.77 -3.80
N ASP A 59 -4.85 12.08 -2.52
CA ASP A 59 -5.04 11.09 -1.46
C ASP A 59 -6.26 10.21 -1.73
N LYS A 60 -7.37 10.79 -2.15
CA LYS A 60 -8.58 10.03 -2.48
C LYS A 60 -8.37 9.13 -3.69
N LEU A 61 -7.65 9.62 -4.70
CA LEU A 61 -7.37 8.86 -5.92
C LEU A 61 -6.56 7.59 -5.63
N ILE A 62 -5.56 7.68 -4.75
CA ILE A 62 -4.65 6.57 -4.45
C ILE A 62 -4.91 5.91 -3.09
N LYS A 63 -5.99 6.28 -2.41
CA LYS A 63 -6.30 5.80 -1.05
C LYS A 63 -6.35 4.27 -0.95
N GLY A 64 -6.98 3.61 -1.89
CA GLY A 64 -7.07 2.15 -1.90
C GLY A 64 -5.70 1.49 -1.93
N ASP A 65 -4.77 2.01 -2.74
CA ASP A 65 -3.41 1.49 -2.84
C ASP A 65 -2.60 1.78 -1.57
N ILE A 66 -2.75 2.98 -0.98
CA ILE A 66 -2.10 3.33 0.28
C ILE A 66 -2.60 2.42 1.42
N ASP A 67 -3.89 2.21 1.53
CA ASP A 67 -4.49 1.36 2.56
C ASP A 67 -4.01 -0.09 2.43
N ALA A 68 -3.93 -0.61 1.21
CA ALA A 68 -3.39 -1.94 0.94
C ALA A 68 -1.91 -2.05 1.34
N MET A 69 -1.09 -1.05 1.05
CA MET A 69 0.31 -1.00 1.46
C MET A 69 0.46 -0.91 2.98
N LYS A 70 -0.35 -0.11 3.65
CA LYS A 70 -0.34 0.00 5.11
C LYS A 70 -0.68 -1.34 5.77
N GLU A 71 -1.68 -2.04 5.26
CA GLU A 71 -2.06 -3.36 5.77
C GLU A 71 -0.90 -4.36 5.71
N VAL A 72 -0.17 -4.39 4.60
CA VAL A 72 1.00 -5.26 4.44
C VAL A 72 2.12 -4.90 5.43
N ILE A 73 2.40 -3.60 5.61
CA ILE A 73 3.41 -3.12 6.56
C ILE A 73 3.03 -3.49 7.99
N GLU A 74 1.78 -3.27 8.39
CA GLU A 74 1.28 -3.61 9.72
C GLU A 74 1.40 -5.12 10.01
N LYS A 75 1.07 -5.97 9.05
CA LYS A 75 1.24 -7.43 9.19
C LYS A 75 2.71 -7.81 9.40
N GLN A 76 3.63 -7.22 8.67
CA GLN A 76 5.06 -7.48 8.81
C GLN A 76 5.58 -7.05 10.17
N GLU A 77 5.15 -5.92 10.71
CA GLU A 77 5.53 -5.44 12.04
C GLU A 77 4.99 -6.35 13.14
N ILE A 78 3.75 -6.80 13.03
CA ILE A 78 3.14 -7.74 13.98
C ILE A 78 3.90 -9.07 14.00
N GLU A 79 4.26 -9.63 12.85
CA GLU A 79 5.05 -10.84 12.76
C GLU A 79 6.42 -10.69 13.41
N LYS A 80 7.12 -9.58 13.20
CA LYS A 80 8.39 -9.27 13.85
C LYS A 80 8.24 -9.17 15.37
N MET A 81 7.23 -8.48 15.86
CA MET A 81 6.95 -8.35 17.28
C MET A 81 6.67 -9.71 17.93
N ASN A 82 5.89 -10.56 17.30
CA ASN A 82 5.60 -11.90 17.78
C ASN A 82 6.88 -12.76 17.86
N HIS A 83 7.78 -12.65 16.89
CA HIS A 83 9.06 -13.36 16.88
C HIS A 83 9.94 -12.89 18.04
N TYR A 84 10.11 -11.60 18.25
CA TYR A 84 10.88 -11.04 19.36
C TYR A 84 10.24 -11.35 20.71
N GLY A 85 8.92 -11.35 20.80
CA GLY A 85 8.20 -11.73 22.02
C GLY A 85 8.47 -13.15 22.44
N LYS A 86 8.51 -14.09 21.50
CA LYS A 86 8.85 -15.50 21.78
C LYS A 86 10.27 -15.66 22.29
N ILE A 87 11.25 -15.01 21.68
CA ILE A 87 12.66 -15.04 22.11
C ILE A 87 12.79 -14.46 23.52
N TYR A 88 12.15 -13.34 23.79
CA TYR A 88 12.18 -12.69 25.10
C TYR A 88 11.58 -13.59 26.19
N THR A 89 10.46 -14.24 25.91
CA THR A 89 9.81 -15.17 26.85
C THR A 89 10.72 -16.37 27.17
N VAL A 90 11.36 -16.95 26.15
CA VAL A 90 12.29 -18.07 26.33
C VAL A 90 13.49 -17.64 27.19
N MET A 91 14.08 -16.46 26.92
CA MET A 91 15.20 -15.95 27.73
C MET A 91 14.80 -15.70 29.19
N LEU A 92 13.59 -15.19 29.42
CA LEU A 92 13.07 -14.95 30.76
C LEU A 92 12.93 -16.29 31.54
N ILE A 93 12.38 -17.30 30.92
CA ILE A 93 12.22 -18.64 31.50
C ILE A 93 13.58 -19.24 31.87
N VAL A 94 14.56 -19.19 30.97
CA VAL A 94 15.92 -19.68 31.20
C VAL A 94 16.58 -18.97 32.40
N THR A 95 16.42 -17.65 32.49
CA THR A 95 16.96 -16.85 33.60
C THR A 95 16.32 -17.24 34.93
N VAL A 96 15.00 -17.39 34.98
CA VAL A 96 14.28 -17.79 36.20
C VAL A 96 14.70 -19.20 36.65
N VAL A 97 14.80 -20.15 35.73
CA VAL A 97 15.23 -21.52 36.03
C VAL A 97 16.64 -21.53 36.57
N SER A 98 17.57 -20.76 36.03
CA SER A 98 18.95 -20.63 36.50
C SER A 98 19.03 -20.10 37.92
N VAL A 99 18.24 -19.06 38.23
CA VAL A 99 18.18 -18.46 39.58
C VAL A 99 17.61 -19.44 40.61
N VAL A 100 16.56 -20.18 40.26
CA VAL A 100 15.95 -21.20 41.13
C VAL A 100 16.93 -22.33 41.38
N ALA A 101 17.65 -22.81 40.36
CA ALA A 101 18.65 -23.87 40.50
C ALA A 101 19.79 -23.43 41.44
N LEU A 102 20.28 -22.20 41.33
CA LEU A 102 21.28 -21.64 42.24
C LEU A 102 20.76 -21.57 43.69
N PHE A 103 19.53 -21.18 43.87
CA PHE A 103 18.90 -21.06 45.19
C PHE A 103 18.71 -22.46 45.84
N MET A 104 18.38 -23.45 45.03
CA MET A 104 18.22 -24.85 45.52
C MET A 104 19.52 -25.53 45.87
N CYS A 105 20.65 -25.10 45.30
CA CYS A 105 22.00 -25.61 45.62
C CYS A 105 22.62 -25.00 46.88
N LEU A 106 22.03 -23.96 47.40
CA LEU A 106 22.44 -23.35 48.67
C LEU A 106 21.67 -23.96 49.85
#